data_f7e730e35f275d6c09c5186e3b401951
#
_entry.id   f7e730e35f275d6c09c5186e3b401951
#
_cell.length_a   1.000
_cell.length_b   1.000
_cell.length_c   1.000
_cell.angle_alpha   90.00
_cell.angle_beta   90.00
_cell.angle_gamma   90.00
#
_symmetry.space_group_name_H-M   'P 1'
#
loop_
_entity.id
_entity.type
_entity.pdbx_description
1 polymer ?
#
loop_
_entity_poly.entity_id
_entity_poly.type
_entity_poly.pdbx_seq_one_letter_code
_entity_poly.pdbx_strand_id
1 'polypeptide(L)'
;MAESPLSPRHQQALQRAFALLEQQHFAARLAELAGKPLDRMLRMMPTAAHSGLNRAIEAAIRRCLHLAINSIETSSRHAPATRTASLLAGINGGLSGFFGLAALPIELPVTTTLMLRAIADTARHQGEDLSQLEARLACLEVFALGARGPQRRMDVGYYASRMMLSKLASNASLYLAERSVPGASAPVVNNLVSEIASRFGLVVSERFAAGALPVVGALGGATINLVFMNHFQRVAQGHFIIRRLERIYGRPVVQRQYELLSLR
;
A
#
# COMPACT_ATOMS: atom_id res chain seq x y z
N MET A 1 36.64 5.01 1.05
CA MET A 1 35.24 4.57 0.84
C MET A 1 35.25 3.06 0.78
N ALA A 2 34.64 2.36 1.74
CA ALA A 2 34.55 0.91 1.69
C ALA A 2 33.66 0.52 0.49
N GLU A 3 34.16 -0.40 -0.35
CA GLU A 3 33.38 -0.93 -1.47
C GLU A 3 32.06 -1.52 -0.99
N SER A 4 30.99 -1.22 -1.72
CA SER A 4 29.66 -1.76 -1.39
C SER A 4 29.68 -3.27 -1.62
N PRO A 5 29.18 -4.08 -0.67
CA PRO A 5 29.12 -5.52 -0.84
C PRO A 5 28.09 -5.96 -1.92
N LEU A 6 27.31 -5.02 -2.46
CA LEU A 6 26.37 -5.25 -3.55
C LEU A 6 27.03 -5.04 -4.92
N SER A 7 26.68 -5.88 -5.90
CA SER A 7 27.11 -5.64 -7.29
C SER A 7 26.59 -4.26 -7.80
N PRO A 8 27.26 -3.63 -8.77
CA PRO A 8 26.87 -2.31 -9.28
C PRO A 8 25.41 -2.25 -9.74
N ARG A 9 24.92 -3.30 -10.39
CA ARG A 9 23.50 -3.43 -10.81
C ARG A 9 22.55 -3.47 -9.62
N HIS A 10 22.90 -4.19 -8.56
CA HIS A 10 22.07 -4.30 -7.36
C HIS A 10 22.16 -3.05 -6.50
N GLN A 11 23.26 -2.33 -6.53
CA GLN A 11 23.37 -1.02 -5.89
C GLN A 11 22.45 0.01 -6.57
N GLN A 12 22.39 0.05 -7.91
CA GLN A 12 21.42 0.87 -8.64
C GLN A 12 19.96 0.47 -8.32
N ALA A 13 19.69 -0.84 -8.22
CA ALA A 13 18.38 -1.31 -7.83
C ALA A 13 17.99 -0.85 -6.42
N LEU A 14 18.93 -0.87 -5.46
CA LEU A 14 18.71 -0.38 -4.11
C LEU A 14 18.47 1.14 -4.08
N GLN A 15 19.24 1.93 -4.83
CA GLN A 15 19.03 3.37 -4.98
C GLN A 15 17.65 3.68 -5.56
N ARG A 16 17.22 2.92 -6.59
CA ARG A 16 15.88 3.04 -7.16
C ARG A 16 14.80 2.71 -6.13
N ALA A 17 14.98 1.66 -5.35
CA ALA A 17 14.03 1.28 -4.30
C ALA A 17 13.93 2.37 -3.23
N PHE A 18 15.08 2.93 -2.81
CA PHE A 18 15.14 4.05 -1.88
C PHE A 18 14.36 5.27 -2.41
N ALA A 19 14.60 5.68 -3.65
CA ALA A 19 13.89 6.80 -4.27
C ALA A 19 12.38 6.54 -4.35
N LEU A 20 11.98 5.28 -4.66
CA LEU A 20 10.57 4.89 -4.70
C LEU A 20 9.90 4.92 -3.32
N LEU A 21 10.61 4.69 -2.24
CA LEU A 21 10.07 4.58 -0.89
C LEU A 21 10.17 5.88 -0.09
N GLU A 22 11.26 6.65 -0.24
CA GLU A 22 11.50 7.85 0.57
C GLU A 22 11.05 9.15 -0.12
N GLN A 23 11.13 9.23 -1.46
CA GLN A 23 10.76 10.44 -2.22
C GLN A 23 9.26 10.49 -2.56
N GLN A 24 8.42 9.87 -1.76
CA GLN A 24 6.99 9.79 -2.03
C GLN A 24 6.24 10.97 -1.38
N HIS A 25 5.78 11.88 -2.21
CA HIS A 25 4.95 13.02 -1.79
C HIS A 25 3.50 12.84 -2.27
N PHE A 26 2.83 11.76 -1.83
CA PHE A 26 1.44 11.51 -2.21
C PHE A 26 0.53 12.69 -1.84
N ALA A 27 0.59 13.14 -0.58
CA ALA A 27 -0.18 14.28 -0.11
C ALA A 27 0.16 15.58 -0.88
N ALA A 28 1.43 15.82 -1.21
CA ALA A 28 1.84 16.97 -2.00
C ALA A 28 1.27 16.93 -3.42
N ARG A 29 1.32 15.77 -4.09
CA ARG A 29 0.70 15.59 -5.42
C ARG A 29 -0.80 15.79 -5.40
N LEU A 30 -1.48 15.30 -4.37
CA LEU A 30 -2.91 15.54 -4.21
C LEU A 30 -3.22 17.01 -3.93
N ALA A 31 -2.40 17.68 -3.11
CA ALA A 31 -2.55 19.11 -2.84
C ALA A 31 -2.35 19.97 -4.09
N GLU A 32 -1.40 19.63 -4.96
CA GLU A 32 -1.23 20.26 -6.27
C GLU A 32 -2.47 20.11 -7.14
N LEU A 33 -3.01 18.90 -7.25
CA LEU A 33 -4.21 18.62 -8.04
C LEU A 33 -5.46 19.30 -7.46
N ALA A 34 -5.55 19.35 -6.13
CA ALA A 34 -6.68 19.95 -5.41
C ALA A 34 -6.59 21.48 -5.36
N GLY A 35 -5.41 22.07 -5.59
CA GLY A 35 -5.19 23.52 -5.47
C GLY A 35 -5.41 24.09 -4.07
N LYS A 36 -5.49 23.24 -3.03
CA LYS A 36 -5.75 23.63 -1.62
C LYS A 36 -5.04 22.70 -0.64
N PRO A 37 -4.71 23.20 0.58
CA PRO A 37 -4.14 22.37 1.63
C PRO A 37 -5.13 21.28 2.09
N LEU A 38 -4.74 20.01 1.95
CA LEU A 38 -5.56 18.85 2.34
C LEU A 38 -5.88 18.81 3.83
N ASP A 39 -4.97 19.30 4.68
CA ASP A 39 -5.15 19.32 6.14
C ASP A 39 -6.37 20.14 6.57
N ARG A 40 -6.66 21.26 5.87
CA ARG A 40 -7.83 22.08 6.16
C ARG A 40 -9.12 21.32 5.81
N MET A 41 -9.10 20.59 4.72
CA MET A 41 -10.27 19.83 4.25
C MET A 41 -10.53 18.61 5.14
N LEU A 42 -9.50 17.92 5.59
CA LEU A 42 -9.61 16.81 6.54
C LEU A 42 -10.25 17.27 7.86
N ARG A 43 -9.87 18.47 8.36
CA ARG A 43 -10.47 19.04 9.59
C ARG A 43 -11.93 19.44 9.43
N MET A 44 -12.38 19.73 8.23
CA MET A 44 -13.77 20.12 7.96
C MET A 44 -14.69 18.91 7.73
N MET A 45 -14.14 17.70 7.67
CA MET A 45 -14.91 16.48 7.44
C MET A 45 -15.78 16.16 8.66
N PRO A 46 -17.09 15.92 8.50
CA PRO A 46 -17.98 15.55 9.61
C PRO A 46 -17.55 14.25 10.29
N THR A 47 -17.76 14.13 11.60
CA THR A 47 -17.40 12.92 12.38
C THR A 47 -18.08 11.65 11.86
N ALA A 48 -19.32 11.75 11.38
CA ALA A 48 -20.04 10.67 10.74
C ALA A 48 -19.34 10.17 9.46
N ALA A 49 -18.72 11.07 8.69
CA ALA A 49 -17.94 10.74 7.51
C ALA A 49 -16.65 9.98 7.89
N HIS A 50 -15.95 10.43 8.94
CA HIS A 50 -14.78 9.72 9.45
C HIS A 50 -15.09 8.30 9.92
N SER A 51 -16.18 8.11 10.67
CA SER A 51 -16.57 6.76 11.16
C SER A 51 -17.01 5.84 10.02
N GLY A 52 -17.71 6.35 9.02
CA GLY A 52 -18.09 5.62 7.82
C GLY A 52 -16.88 5.20 6.99
N LEU A 53 -15.93 6.14 6.80
CA LEU A 53 -14.69 5.89 6.09
C LEU A 53 -13.84 4.82 6.77
N ASN A 54 -13.65 4.91 8.09
CA ASN A 54 -12.87 3.93 8.85
C ASN A 54 -13.47 2.51 8.75
N ARG A 55 -14.78 2.37 8.84
CA ARG A 55 -15.47 1.09 8.64
C ARG A 55 -15.26 0.53 7.23
N ALA A 56 -15.36 1.38 6.21
CA ALA A 56 -15.14 0.97 4.82
C ALA A 56 -13.68 0.53 4.58
N ILE A 57 -12.71 1.22 5.18
CA ILE A 57 -11.28 0.89 5.12
C ILE A 57 -11.03 -0.47 5.77
N GLU A 58 -11.53 -0.68 6.98
CA GLU A 58 -11.34 -1.94 7.69
C GLU A 58 -11.97 -3.12 6.92
N ALA A 59 -13.18 -2.94 6.40
CA ALA A 59 -13.85 -3.94 5.56
C ALA A 59 -13.05 -4.25 4.29
N ALA A 60 -12.46 -3.22 3.66
CA ALA A 60 -11.63 -3.39 2.47
C ALA A 60 -10.35 -4.18 2.78
N ILE A 61 -9.65 -3.87 3.87
CA ILE A 61 -8.43 -4.60 4.28
C ILE A 61 -8.77 -6.03 4.69
N ARG A 62 -9.88 -6.28 5.42
CA ARG A 62 -10.35 -7.64 5.74
C ARG A 62 -10.65 -8.44 4.47
N ARG A 63 -11.29 -7.83 3.48
CA ARG A 63 -11.53 -8.47 2.17
C ARG A 63 -10.21 -8.81 1.48
N CYS A 64 -9.25 -7.89 1.47
CA CYS A 64 -7.92 -8.15 0.93
C CYS A 64 -7.20 -9.28 1.65
N LEU A 65 -7.30 -9.36 2.99
CA LEU A 65 -6.77 -10.47 3.77
C LEU A 65 -7.42 -11.80 3.38
N HIS A 66 -8.74 -11.86 3.26
CA HIS A 66 -9.44 -13.07 2.78
C HIS A 66 -8.96 -13.51 1.40
N LEU A 67 -8.76 -12.57 0.48
CA LEU A 67 -8.20 -12.87 -0.84
C LEU A 67 -6.76 -13.35 -0.74
N ALA A 68 -5.94 -12.75 0.14
CA ALA A 68 -4.56 -13.17 0.36
C ALA A 68 -4.49 -14.61 0.92
N ILE A 69 -5.39 -14.99 1.83
CA ILE A 69 -5.44 -16.33 2.40
C ILE A 69 -5.92 -17.36 1.37
N ASN A 70 -7.00 -17.05 0.61
CA ASN A 70 -7.75 -18.06 -0.14
C ASN A 70 -7.53 -18.07 -1.66
N SER A 71 -7.05 -16.99 -2.30
CA SER A 71 -7.24 -16.82 -3.75
C SER A 71 -6.09 -16.21 -4.55
N ILE A 72 -5.01 -15.74 -3.94
CA ILE A 72 -3.90 -15.13 -4.73
C ILE A 72 -3.19 -16.17 -5.59
N GLU A 73 -3.27 -17.43 -5.23
CA GLU A 73 -2.64 -18.55 -5.92
C GLU A 73 -3.28 -18.84 -7.29
N THR A 74 -4.57 -18.65 -7.43
CA THR A 74 -5.36 -19.02 -8.62
C THR A 74 -5.37 -17.96 -9.72
N SER A 75 -4.92 -16.74 -9.48
CA SER A 75 -4.89 -15.67 -10.49
C SER A 75 -3.61 -15.76 -11.34
N SER A 76 -3.54 -16.82 -12.14
CA SER A 76 -2.41 -17.21 -12.96
C SER A 76 -2.25 -16.39 -14.24
N ARG A 77 -0.98 -16.28 -14.68
CA ARG A 77 -0.46 -16.35 -16.06
C ARG A 77 -1.02 -15.41 -17.15
N HIS A 78 -1.77 -14.37 -16.85
CA HIS A 78 -2.14 -13.36 -17.83
C HIS A 78 -1.30 -12.09 -17.67
N ALA A 79 -1.05 -11.40 -18.79
CA ALA A 79 -0.20 -10.23 -18.94
C ALA A 79 -0.30 -9.20 -17.81
N PRO A 80 0.75 -8.40 -17.53
CA PRO A 80 0.82 -7.52 -16.37
C PRO A 80 -0.39 -6.61 -16.28
N ALA A 81 -1.24 -6.88 -15.29
CA ALA A 81 -2.49 -6.19 -15.03
C ALA A 81 -2.31 -4.72 -14.61
N THR A 82 -1.07 -4.23 -14.59
CA THR A 82 -0.73 -2.87 -14.16
C THR A 82 -1.41 -1.78 -14.99
N ARG A 83 -1.44 -1.92 -16.33
CA ARG A 83 -2.11 -0.93 -17.21
C ARG A 83 -3.64 -1.09 -17.22
N THR A 84 -4.12 -2.33 -17.27
CA THR A 84 -5.56 -2.62 -17.24
C THR A 84 -6.18 -2.34 -15.88
N ALA A 85 -5.50 -2.63 -14.77
CA ALA A 85 -5.95 -2.29 -13.42
C ALA A 85 -6.01 -0.76 -13.22
N SER A 86 -5.04 -0.01 -13.73
CA SER A 86 -5.06 1.46 -13.67
C SER A 86 -6.17 2.07 -14.53
N LEU A 87 -6.47 1.48 -15.69
CA LEU A 87 -7.58 1.90 -16.57
C LEU A 87 -8.95 1.61 -15.93
N LEU A 88 -9.15 0.41 -15.40
CA LEU A 88 -10.39 0.03 -14.70
C LEU A 88 -10.60 0.86 -13.42
N ALA A 89 -9.52 1.15 -12.70
CA ALA A 89 -9.58 2.04 -11.54
C ALA A 89 -9.90 3.49 -11.94
N GLY A 90 -9.42 3.95 -13.09
CA GLY A 90 -9.77 5.26 -13.66
C GLY A 90 -11.25 5.38 -14.01
N ILE A 91 -11.83 4.35 -14.61
CA ILE A 91 -13.27 4.31 -14.96
C ILE A 91 -14.14 4.31 -13.68
N ASN A 92 -13.79 3.51 -12.67
CA ASN A 92 -14.50 3.50 -11.38
C ASN A 92 -14.39 4.84 -10.64
N GLY A 93 -13.22 5.49 -10.68
CA GLY A 93 -13.01 6.81 -10.06
C GLY A 93 -13.83 7.93 -10.71
N GLY A 94 -14.12 7.83 -12.00
CA GLY A 94 -15.00 8.78 -12.70
C GLY A 94 -16.46 8.69 -12.26
N LEU A 95 -16.96 7.49 -11.95
CA LEU A 95 -18.32 7.27 -11.46
C LEU A 95 -18.47 7.67 -9.99
N SER A 96 -17.46 7.41 -9.15
CA SER A 96 -17.54 7.69 -7.71
C SER A 96 -17.38 9.17 -7.35
N GLY A 97 -16.77 9.97 -8.19
CA GLY A 97 -16.75 11.44 -8.04
C GLY A 97 -18.15 12.06 -8.02
N PHE A 98 -19.15 11.41 -8.61
CA PHE A 98 -20.55 11.84 -8.62
C PHE A 98 -21.33 11.45 -7.35
N PHE A 99 -21.02 10.28 -6.75
CA PHE A 99 -21.78 9.72 -5.64
C PHE A 99 -21.19 10.01 -4.24
N GLY A 100 -20.01 10.61 -4.17
CA GLY A 100 -19.39 11.05 -2.91
C GLY A 100 -19.23 9.93 -1.86
N LEU A 101 -19.52 10.26 -0.59
CA LEU A 101 -19.39 9.33 0.56
C LEU A 101 -20.25 8.07 0.46
N ALA A 102 -21.40 8.14 -0.21
CA ALA A 102 -22.33 7.01 -0.31
C ALA A 102 -21.77 5.85 -1.14
N ALA A 103 -20.85 6.09 -2.07
CA ALA A 103 -20.23 5.08 -2.90
C ALA A 103 -19.05 4.35 -2.23
N LEU A 104 -18.48 4.89 -1.15
CA LEU A 104 -17.28 4.35 -0.48
C LEU A 104 -17.38 2.88 -0.07
N PRO A 105 -18.49 2.38 0.51
CA PRO A 105 -18.61 0.98 0.92
C PRO A 105 -18.44 -0.01 -0.25
N ILE A 106 -18.73 0.41 -1.46
CA ILE A 106 -18.61 -0.41 -2.67
C ILE A 106 -17.29 -0.13 -3.40
N GLU A 107 -16.95 1.13 -3.59
CA GLU A 107 -15.76 1.57 -4.35
C GLU A 107 -14.47 1.13 -3.68
N LEU A 108 -14.33 1.34 -2.38
CA LEU A 108 -13.08 1.09 -1.68
C LEU A 108 -12.68 -0.40 -1.69
N PRO A 109 -13.56 -1.37 -1.39
CA PRO A 109 -13.24 -2.79 -1.53
C PRO A 109 -12.87 -3.21 -2.96
N VAL A 110 -13.49 -2.64 -3.98
CA VAL A 110 -13.15 -2.93 -5.38
C VAL A 110 -11.77 -2.39 -5.72
N THR A 111 -11.53 -1.11 -5.44
CA THR A 111 -10.24 -0.46 -5.72
C THR A 111 -9.09 -1.13 -4.98
N THR A 112 -9.25 -1.45 -3.69
CA THR A 112 -8.22 -2.15 -2.89
C THR A 112 -7.96 -3.56 -3.39
N THR A 113 -8.98 -4.27 -3.87
CA THR A 113 -8.80 -5.59 -4.49
C THR A 113 -7.97 -5.51 -5.78
N LEU A 114 -8.25 -4.53 -6.65
CA LEU A 114 -7.47 -4.30 -7.86
C LEU A 114 -6.02 -3.91 -7.52
N MET A 115 -5.83 -3.08 -6.50
CA MET A 115 -4.50 -2.71 -6.00
C MET A 115 -3.75 -3.93 -5.48
N LEU A 116 -4.40 -4.78 -4.67
CA LEU A 116 -3.77 -5.99 -4.15
C LEU A 116 -3.28 -6.91 -5.28
N ARG A 117 -4.07 -7.06 -6.34
CA ARG A 117 -3.66 -7.85 -7.52
C ARG A 117 -2.43 -7.23 -8.19
N ALA A 118 -2.41 -5.92 -8.42
CA ALA A 118 -1.27 -5.24 -9.02
C ALA A 118 -0.01 -5.31 -8.13
N ILE A 119 -0.17 -5.27 -6.81
CA ILE A 119 0.89 -5.47 -5.82
C ILE A 119 1.42 -6.91 -5.90
N ALA A 120 0.54 -7.91 -5.96
CA ALA A 120 0.89 -9.33 -6.06
C ALA A 120 1.64 -9.63 -7.38
N ASP A 121 1.24 -9.03 -8.50
CA ASP A 121 1.95 -9.14 -9.77
C ASP A 121 3.36 -8.53 -9.66
N THR A 122 3.51 -7.39 -9.00
CA THR A 122 4.82 -6.79 -8.72
C THR A 122 5.69 -7.72 -7.87
N ALA A 123 5.10 -8.35 -6.83
CA ALA A 123 5.78 -9.32 -5.97
C ALA A 123 6.32 -10.51 -6.77
N ARG A 124 5.47 -11.12 -7.64
CA ARG A 124 5.89 -12.21 -8.54
C ARG A 124 7.06 -11.82 -9.44
N HIS A 125 6.99 -10.63 -10.06
CA HIS A 125 8.07 -10.13 -10.92
C HIS A 125 9.38 -9.91 -10.16
N GLN A 126 9.32 -9.67 -8.87
CA GLN A 126 10.49 -9.57 -7.99
C GLN A 126 10.88 -10.92 -7.36
N GLY A 127 10.27 -12.04 -7.79
CA GLY A 127 10.60 -13.38 -7.38
C GLY A 127 10.05 -13.78 -6.00
N GLU A 128 8.94 -13.20 -5.57
CA GLU A 128 8.22 -13.70 -4.40
C GLU A 128 7.41 -14.95 -4.76
N ASP A 129 7.47 -15.94 -3.89
CA ASP A 129 6.65 -17.15 -4.00
C ASP A 129 5.29 -16.92 -3.29
N LEU A 130 4.27 -16.61 -4.08
CA LEU A 130 2.92 -16.38 -3.55
C LEU A 130 2.17 -17.65 -3.14
N SER A 131 2.76 -18.85 -3.26
CA SER A 131 2.25 -20.04 -2.59
C SER A 131 2.42 -19.93 -1.08
N GLN A 132 3.43 -19.19 -0.63
CA GLN A 132 3.72 -18.94 0.77
C GLN A 132 2.81 -17.85 1.33
N LEU A 133 2.15 -18.12 2.47
CA LEU A 133 1.25 -17.17 3.12
C LEU A 133 1.98 -15.88 3.53
N GLU A 134 3.24 -15.99 3.98
CA GLU A 134 4.05 -14.83 4.35
C GLU A 134 4.25 -13.87 3.18
N ALA A 135 4.54 -14.37 1.97
CA ALA A 135 4.68 -13.54 0.77
C ALA A 135 3.35 -12.84 0.40
N ARG A 136 2.23 -13.53 0.60
CA ARG A 136 0.89 -12.95 0.38
C ARG A 136 0.57 -11.87 1.41
N LEU A 137 0.93 -12.06 2.67
CA LEU A 137 0.78 -11.05 3.71
C LEU A 137 1.70 -9.84 3.49
N ALA A 138 2.91 -10.05 2.94
CA ALA A 138 3.79 -8.97 2.54
C ALA A 138 3.16 -8.06 1.46
N CYS A 139 2.27 -8.59 0.61
CA CYS A 139 1.48 -7.76 -0.30
C CYS A 139 0.51 -6.82 0.44
N LEU A 140 -0.03 -7.25 1.58
CA LEU A 140 -0.90 -6.41 2.42
C LEU A 140 -0.10 -5.33 3.17
N GLU A 141 1.14 -5.62 3.57
CA GLU A 141 2.03 -4.64 4.23
C GLU A 141 2.22 -3.38 3.38
N VAL A 142 2.17 -3.50 2.05
CA VAL A 142 2.32 -2.38 1.12
C VAL A 142 1.28 -1.28 1.37
N PHE A 143 0.06 -1.64 1.77
CA PHE A 143 -0.97 -0.65 2.10
C PHE A 143 -0.58 0.22 3.30
N ALA A 144 0.05 -0.38 4.31
CA ALA A 144 0.54 0.35 5.47
C ALA A 144 1.84 1.13 5.18
N LEU A 145 2.73 0.56 4.37
CA LEU A 145 3.98 1.20 3.97
C LEU A 145 3.76 2.43 3.09
N GLY A 146 2.67 2.46 2.30
CA GLY A 146 2.29 3.62 1.49
C GLY A 146 1.82 4.83 2.30
N ALA A 147 1.55 4.68 3.57
CA ALA A 147 1.07 5.76 4.44
C ALA A 147 2.18 6.68 4.99
N ARG A 148 3.42 6.51 4.56
CA ARG A 148 4.57 7.30 5.02
C ARG A 148 4.60 8.67 4.32
N GLY A 149 5.08 9.70 5.02
CA GLY A 149 5.22 11.03 4.45
C GLY A 149 6.02 11.98 5.35
N PRO A 150 6.77 12.94 4.78
CA PRO A 150 7.73 13.77 5.50
C PRO A 150 7.13 14.70 6.56
N GLN A 151 5.83 14.90 6.55
CA GLN A 151 5.15 15.79 7.50
C GLN A 151 4.64 15.08 8.76
N ARG A 152 4.77 13.75 8.85
CA ARG A 152 4.29 12.98 10.00
C ARG A 152 5.39 12.91 11.04
N ARG A 153 5.19 13.57 12.20
CA ARG A 153 6.12 13.63 13.35
C ARG A 153 6.56 12.28 13.91
N MET A 154 6.02 11.17 13.44
CA MET A 154 6.35 9.79 13.82
C MET A 154 6.79 8.96 12.60
N ASP A 155 7.41 9.58 11.61
CA ASP A 155 7.88 8.84 10.44
C ASP A 155 9.13 8.02 10.81
N VAL A 156 8.85 6.86 11.34
CA VAL A 156 9.85 5.82 11.54
C VAL A 156 10.25 5.35 10.15
N GLY A 157 11.52 5.40 9.81
CA GLY A 157 12.03 5.03 8.49
C GLY A 157 11.50 3.68 7.98
N TYR A 158 11.63 3.43 6.68
CA TYR A 158 11.10 2.23 6.02
C TYR A 158 11.37 0.93 6.79
N TYR A 159 12.62 0.70 7.24
CA TYR A 159 12.98 -0.54 7.93
C TYR A 159 12.29 -0.71 9.28
N ALA A 160 12.12 0.35 10.05
CA ALA A 160 11.44 0.26 11.34
C ALA A 160 9.93 0.02 11.18
N SER A 161 9.27 0.71 10.22
CA SER A 161 7.87 0.47 9.87
C SER A 161 7.65 -0.96 9.37
N ARG A 162 8.53 -1.43 8.50
CA ARG A 162 8.47 -2.79 7.97
C ARG A 162 8.72 -3.84 9.04
N MET A 163 9.68 -3.63 9.96
CA MET A 163 9.97 -4.58 11.03
C MET A 163 8.74 -4.83 11.91
N MET A 164 8.01 -3.77 12.25
CA MET A 164 6.77 -3.88 13.02
C MET A 164 5.69 -4.65 12.24
N LEU A 165 5.46 -4.31 10.97
CA LEU A 165 4.47 -4.96 10.13
C LEU A 165 4.81 -6.43 9.89
N SER A 166 6.06 -6.75 9.55
CA SER A 166 6.52 -8.13 9.32
C SER A 166 6.38 -9.00 10.57
N LYS A 167 6.59 -8.44 11.78
CA LYS A 167 6.34 -9.17 13.03
C LYS A 167 4.85 -9.52 13.19
N LEU A 168 3.96 -8.58 12.92
CA LEU A 168 2.52 -8.82 12.96
C LEU A 168 2.08 -9.84 11.88
N ALA A 169 2.62 -9.74 10.67
CA ALA A 169 2.33 -10.66 9.57
C ALA A 169 2.84 -12.07 9.86
N SER A 170 4.05 -12.21 10.42
CA SER A 170 4.62 -13.51 10.81
C SER A 170 3.77 -14.17 11.91
N ASN A 171 3.38 -13.43 12.94
CA ASN A 171 2.51 -13.95 13.99
C ASN A 171 1.14 -14.38 13.44
N ALA A 172 0.57 -13.60 12.52
CA ALA A 172 -0.69 -13.96 11.86
C ALA A 172 -0.53 -15.19 10.96
N SER A 173 0.59 -15.32 10.23
CA SER A 173 0.88 -16.45 9.39
C SER A 173 1.01 -17.75 10.18
N LEU A 174 1.77 -17.73 11.28
CA LEU A 174 1.91 -18.88 12.19
C LEU A 174 0.56 -19.31 12.75
N TYR A 175 -0.23 -18.35 13.24
CA TYR A 175 -1.56 -18.64 13.78
C TYR A 175 -2.50 -19.28 12.74
N LEU A 176 -2.47 -18.77 11.50
CA LEU A 176 -3.31 -19.30 10.41
C LEU A 176 -2.83 -20.66 9.91
N ALA A 177 -1.53 -20.95 9.99
CA ALA A 177 -0.96 -22.25 9.62
C ALA A 177 -1.29 -23.35 10.64
N GLU A 178 -1.34 -23.02 11.94
CA GLU A 178 -1.63 -23.98 13.01
C GLU A 178 -3.11 -24.37 13.10
N ARG A 179 -4.02 -23.56 12.57
CA ARG A 179 -5.46 -23.80 12.67
C ARG A 179 -6.07 -24.08 11.30
N SER A 180 -6.59 -25.28 11.13
CA SER A 180 -7.35 -25.71 9.95
C SER A 180 -8.68 -24.97 9.73
N VAL A 181 -9.04 -24.05 10.62
CA VAL A 181 -10.27 -23.24 10.54
C VAL A 181 -9.86 -21.77 10.36
N PRO A 182 -10.37 -21.07 9.34
CA PRO A 182 -10.07 -19.66 9.11
C PRO A 182 -10.67 -18.78 10.22
N GLY A 183 -9.99 -18.64 11.32
CA GLY A 183 -10.36 -17.72 12.40
C GLY A 183 -9.93 -16.29 12.04
N ALA A 184 -10.56 -15.67 11.01
CA ALA A 184 -10.31 -14.28 10.64
C ALA A 184 -10.60 -13.27 11.77
N SER A 185 -11.19 -13.73 12.88
CA SER A 185 -11.51 -12.94 14.08
C SER A 185 -10.51 -13.10 15.21
N ALA A 186 -9.40 -13.83 15.02
CA ALA A 186 -8.38 -13.98 16.04
C ALA A 186 -7.73 -12.63 16.41
N PRO A 187 -7.40 -12.38 17.68
CA PRO A 187 -6.77 -11.14 18.11
C PRO A 187 -5.50 -10.79 17.34
N VAL A 188 -4.68 -11.80 17.00
CA VAL A 188 -3.43 -11.63 16.25
C VAL A 188 -3.69 -11.14 14.83
N VAL A 189 -4.70 -11.71 14.16
CA VAL A 189 -5.12 -11.32 12.81
C VAL A 189 -5.77 -9.93 12.84
N ASN A 190 -6.59 -9.66 13.87
CA ASN A 190 -7.21 -8.34 14.06
C ASN A 190 -6.16 -7.24 14.27
N ASN A 191 -5.09 -7.51 15.02
CA ASN A 191 -4.00 -6.55 15.24
C ASN A 191 -3.31 -6.20 13.92
N LEU A 192 -3.03 -7.19 13.05
CA LEU A 192 -2.46 -6.94 11.72
C LEU A 192 -3.42 -6.10 10.87
N VAL A 193 -4.70 -6.47 10.82
CA VAL A 193 -5.71 -5.73 10.03
C VAL A 193 -5.86 -4.31 10.54
N SER A 194 -5.96 -4.10 11.85
CA SER A 194 -6.12 -2.77 12.46
C SER A 194 -4.92 -1.87 12.20
N GLU A 195 -3.70 -2.41 12.29
CA GLU A 195 -2.48 -1.65 12.00
C GLU A 195 -2.42 -1.23 10.53
N ILE A 196 -2.70 -2.17 9.60
CA ILE A 196 -2.74 -1.86 8.18
C ILE A 196 -3.87 -0.86 7.88
N ALA A 197 -5.07 -1.08 8.42
CA ALA A 197 -6.23 -0.21 8.19
C ALA A 197 -6.01 1.21 8.73
N SER A 198 -5.43 1.34 9.90
CA SER A 198 -5.11 2.63 10.53
C SER A 198 -4.15 3.45 9.65
N ARG A 199 -3.06 2.82 9.17
CA ARG A 199 -2.09 3.49 8.29
C ARG A 199 -2.66 3.78 6.91
N PHE A 200 -3.26 2.79 6.27
CA PHE A 200 -3.89 2.93 4.97
C PHE A 200 -4.98 4.01 4.99
N GLY A 201 -5.71 4.10 6.10
CA GLY A 201 -6.76 5.09 6.33
C GLY A 201 -6.28 6.53 6.19
N LEU A 202 -5.03 6.82 6.54
CA LEU A 202 -4.46 8.16 6.38
C LEU A 202 -4.40 8.55 4.88
N VAL A 203 -3.92 7.64 4.03
CA VAL A 203 -3.80 7.89 2.58
C VAL A 203 -5.17 7.94 1.91
N VAL A 204 -6.10 7.07 2.34
CA VAL A 204 -7.48 7.07 1.84
C VAL A 204 -8.20 8.37 2.22
N SER A 205 -7.99 8.85 3.44
CA SER A 205 -8.57 10.13 3.90
C SER A 205 -8.07 11.31 3.08
N GLU A 206 -6.77 11.35 2.77
CA GLU A 206 -6.17 12.38 1.89
C GLU A 206 -6.76 12.32 0.47
N ARG A 207 -6.86 11.11 -0.11
CA ARG A 207 -7.51 10.89 -1.41
C ARG A 207 -8.96 11.38 -1.39
N PHE A 208 -9.69 11.05 -0.33
CA PHE A 208 -11.07 11.41 -0.18
C PHE A 208 -11.25 12.94 -0.06
N ALA A 209 -10.43 13.59 0.76
CA ALA A 209 -10.44 15.04 0.91
C ALA A 209 -10.18 15.75 -0.42
N ALA A 210 -9.23 15.25 -1.23
CA ALA A 210 -8.97 15.81 -2.56
C ALA A 210 -10.16 15.62 -3.52
N GLY A 211 -10.85 14.48 -3.45
CA GLY A 211 -12.01 14.17 -4.31
C GLY A 211 -13.30 14.91 -3.94
N ALA A 212 -13.40 15.42 -2.71
CA ALA A 212 -14.59 16.16 -2.24
C ALA A 212 -14.70 17.60 -2.79
N LEU A 213 -13.73 18.05 -3.59
CA LEU A 213 -13.76 19.39 -4.19
C LEU A 213 -14.68 19.45 -5.40
N PRO A 214 -15.65 20.40 -5.43
CA PRO A 214 -16.57 20.58 -6.57
C PRO A 214 -15.85 20.92 -7.89
N VAL A 215 -14.63 21.49 -7.81
CA VAL A 215 -13.84 21.95 -8.95
C VAL A 215 -13.19 20.79 -9.72
N VAL A 216 -13.10 19.60 -9.11
CA VAL A 216 -12.31 18.49 -9.66
C VAL A 216 -13.09 17.67 -10.69
N GLY A 217 -14.42 17.74 -10.72
CA GLY A 217 -15.27 17.06 -11.71
C GLY A 217 -14.94 15.59 -11.96
N ALA A 218 -15.55 14.97 -12.95
CA ALA A 218 -15.32 13.55 -13.31
C ALA A 218 -13.89 13.27 -13.76
N LEU A 219 -13.25 14.18 -14.50
CA LEU A 219 -11.85 14.03 -14.94
C LEU A 219 -10.87 14.11 -13.78
N GLY A 220 -11.16 14.94 -12.79
CA GLY A 220 -10.33 15.04 -11.60
C GLY A 220 -10.41 13.82 -10.70
N GLY A 221 -11.59 13.21 -10.55
CA GLY A 221 -11.77 11.95 -9.81
C GLY A 221 -10.94 10.80 -10.40
N ALA A 222 -10.93 10.67 -11.73
CA ALA A 222 -10.11 9.70 -12.43
C ALA A 222 -8.61 9.94 -12.21
N THR A 223 -8.17 11.21 -12.27
CA THR A 223 -6.76 11.59 -12.05
C THR A 223 -6.33 11.31 -10.62
N ILE A 224 -7.15 11.65 -9.62
CA ILE A 224 -6.87 11.36 -8.21
C ILE A 224 -6.74 9.84 -7.98
N ASN A 225 -7.63 9.06 -8.58
CA ASN A 225 -7.56 7.60 -8.47
C ASN A 225 -6.32 7.02 -9.15
N LEU A 226 -5.92 7.56 -10.30
CA LEU A 226 -4.68 7.17 -10.98
C LEU A 226 -3.44 7.49 -10.13
N VAL A 227 -3.37 8.67 -9.52
CA VAL A 227 -2.29 9.05 -8.60
C VAL A 227 -2.25 8.11 -7.38
N PHE A 228 -3.41 7.75 -6.83
CA PHE A 228 -3.53 6.82 -5.73
C PHE A 228 -3.04 5.42 -6.10
N MET A 229 -3.45 4.87 -7.24
CA MET A 229 -2.97 3.57 -7.74
C MET A 229 -1.47 3.58 -7.99
N ASN A 230 -0.96 4.60 -8.68
CA ASN A 230 0.46 4.73 -9.00
C ASN A 230 1.32 4.85 -7.73
N HIS A 231 0.81 5.52 -6.68
CA HIS A 231 1.50 5.62 -5.41
C HIS A 231 1.77 4.22 -4.82
N PHE A 232 0.74 3.37 -4.69
CA PHE A 232 0.90 2.04 -4.12
C PHE A 232 1.70 1.08 -5.02
N GLN A 233 1.61 1.22 -6.33
CA GLN A 233 2.47 0.48 -7.27
C GLN A 233 3.96 0.82 -7.09
N ARG A 234 4.28 2.10 -6.88
CA ARG A 234 5.67 2.54 -6.60
C ARG A 234 6.16 2.01 -5.27
N VAL A 235 5.34 2.06 -4.21
CA VAL A 235 5.66 1.48 -2.90
C VAL A 235 5.91 -0.02 -3.02
N ALA A 236 5.03 -0.75 -3.71
CA ALA A 236 5.21 -2.18 -3.97
C ALA A 236 6.53 -2.46 -4.69
N GLN A 237 6.84 -1.69 -5.73
CA GLN A 237 8.07 -1.84 -6.50
C GLN A 237 9.31 -1.66 -5.62
N GLY A 238 9.36 -0.59 -4.82
CA GLY A 238 10.46 -0.35 -3.88
C GLY A 238 10.58 -1.45 -2.83
N HIS A 239 9.45 -1.83 -2.20
CA HIS A 239 9.39 -2.86 -1.18
C HIS A 239 9.90 -4.22 -1.69
N PHE A 240 9.41 -4.71 -2.83
CA PHE A 240 9.79 -6.02 -3.35
C PHE A 240 11.18 -6.04 -4.00
N ILE A 241 11.71 -4.91 -4.50
CA ILE A 241 13.14 -4.81 -4.86
C ILE A 241 14.01 -5.05 -3.62
N ILE A 242 13.70 -4.42 -2.48
CA ILE A 242 14.45 -4.62 -1.24
C ILE A 242 14.35 -6.07 -0.78
N ARG A 243 13.16 -6.67 -0.74
CA ARG A 243 12.98 -8.07 -0.37
C ARG A 243 13.78 -9.01 -1.27
N ARG A 244 13.82 -8.76 -2.59
CA ARG A 244 14.66 -9.52 -3.52
C ARG A 244 16.15 -9.41 -3.18
N LEU A 245 16.64 -8.22 -2.92
CA LEU A 245 18.04 -8.01 -2.55
C LEU A 245 18.37 -8.67 -1.21
N GLU A 246 17.47 -8.66 -0.25
CA GLU A 246 17.63 -9.33 1.03
C GLU A 246 17.69 -10.86 0.89
N ARG A 247 16.97 -11.44 -0.05
CA ARG A 247 17.10 -12.88 -0.35
C ARG A 247 18.48 -13.24 -0.93
N ILE A 248 19.12 -12.30 -1.63
CA ILE A 248 20.44 -12.52 -2.26
C ILE A 248 21.60 -12.24 -1.28
N TYR A 249 21.51 -11.15 -0.52
CA TYR A 249 22.64 -10.63 0.27
C TYR A 249 22.43 -10.73 1.79
N GLY A 250 21.25 -11.12 2.23
CA GLY A 250 20.83 -11.06 3.62
C GLY A 250 20.35 -9.67 4.05
N ARG A 251 19.37 -9.66 4.97
CA ARG A 251 18.74 -8.42 5.46
C ARG A 251 19.73 -7.41 6.08
N PRO A 252 20.70 -7.83 6.96
CA PRO A 252 21.60 -6.87 7.59
C PRO A 252 22.44 -6.07 6.60
N VAL A 253 22.89 -6.73 5.53
CA VAL A 253 23.72 -6.09 4.48
C VAL A 253 22.89 -5.05 3.73
N VAL A 254 21.69 -5.40 3.28
CA VAL A 254 20.84 -4.51 2.50
C VAL A 254 20.35 -3.35 3.36
N GLN A 255 19.95 -3.62 4.61
CA GLN A 255 19.53 -2.58 5.55
C GLN A 255 20.64 -1.55 5.79
N ARG A 256 21.86 -1.99 6.07
CA ARG A 256 23.00 -1.07 6.25
C ARG A 256 23.25 -0.19 5.02
N GLN A 257 23.19 -0.78 3.82
CA GLN A 257 23.38 -0.01 2.58
C GLN A 257 22.22 0.96 2.32
N TYR A 258 21.01 0.61 2.69
CA TYR A 258 19.84 1.51 2.62
C TYR A 258 19.98 2.69 3.58
N GLU A 259 20.38 2.44 4.82
CA GLU A 259 20.60 3.48 5.83
C GLU A 259 21.71 4.46 5.41
N LEU A 260 22.77 3.99 4.74
CA LEU A 260 23.80 4.85 4.17
C LEU A 260 23.28 5.77 3.06
N LEU A 261 22.21 5.37 2.33
CA LEU A 261 21.56 6.25 1.35
C LEU A 261 20.73 7.36 2.01
N SER A 262 20.16 7.10 3.19
CA SER A 262 19.38 8.11 3.92
C SER A 262 20.23 9.22 4.58
N LEU A 263 21.55 9.00 4.70
CA LEU A 263 22.49 9.97 5.27
C LEU A 263 23.10 10.90 4.21
N ARG A 264 22.81 10.68 2.93
CA ARG A 264 23.27 11.49 1.80
C ARG A 264 22.22 12.49 1.36
#